data_570b00190e23cfd4477a7a1de7baa49d
#
_entry.id   570b00190e23cfd4477a7a1de7baa49d
#
_cell.length_a   1.000
_cell.length_b   1.000
_cell.length_c   1.000
_cell.angle_alpha   90.00
_cell.angle_beta   90.00
_cell.angle_gamma   90.00
#
_symmetry.space_group_name_H-M   'P 1'
#
loop_
_entity.id
_entity.type
_entity.pdbx_description
1 polymer ?
#
loop_
_entity_poly.entity_id
_entity_poly.type
_entity_poly.pdbx_seq_one_letter_code
_entity_poly.pdbx_strand_id
1 'polypeptide(L)'
;MNSSPNSSRRQEITVSFSNPEIEGLFGTEDVYQQYTLDRMRILENNALDAAAKAKQLQQRFEQLPLEWQDNLKSLTQLENLAALTQQIKDRNGSAQELREMRQNLVGAAATERLEALDQQRSTWKQRVLSYLNARKMIVDSNLSTVA
;
A
#
# COMPACT_ATOMS: atom_id res chain seq x y z
N MET A 1 33.74 2.55 -22.79
CA MET A 1 32.81 1.46 -23.04
C MET A 1 32.46 0.77 -21.72
N ASN A 2 31.37 1.18 -21.14
CA ASN A 2 30.94 0.62 -19.87
C ASN A 2 29.89 -0.45 -20.14
N SER A 3 30.34 -1.73 -20.24
CA SER A 3 29.41 -2.83 -20.11
C SER A 3 28.91 -2.86 -18.67
N SER A 4 27.61 -2.74 -18.44
CA SER A 4 27.05 -2.85 -17.12
C SER A 4 27.37 -4.25 -16.54
N PRO A 5 27.56 -4.37 -15.21
CA PRO A 5 27.77 -5.68 -14.57
C PRO A 5 26.71 -6.74 -14.94
N ASN A 6 25.49 -6.27 -15.23
CA ASN A 6 24.39 -7.11 -15.66
C ASN A 6 24.58 -7.70 -17.06
N SER A 7 25.21 -6.97 -17.99
CA SER A 7 25.50 -7.51 -19.33
C SER A 7 26.49 -8.66 -19.28
N SER A 8 27.58 -8.51 -18.52
CA SER A 8 28.60 -9.54 -18.35
C SER A 8 28.01 -10.80 -17.70
N ARG A 9 27.17 -10.64 -16.70
CA ARG A 9 26.51 -11.75 -16.02
C ARG A 9 25.54 -12.49 -16.94
N ARG A 10 24.80 -11.78 -17.79
CA ARG A 10 23.92 -12.38 -18.80
C ARG A 10 24.73 -13.20 -19.81
N GLN A 11 25.87 -12.70 -20.25
CA GLN A 11 26.74 -13.43 -21.18
C GLN A 11 27.32 -14.70 -20.56
N GLU A 12 27.75 -14.68 -19.32
CA GLU A 12 28.24 -15.86 -18.61
C GLU A 12 27.17 -16.93 -18.46
N ILE A 13 25.93 -16.54 -18.13
CA ILE A 13 24.80 -17.46 -18.00
C ILE A 13 24.39 -18.02 -19.35
N THR A 14 24.53 -17.26 -20.46
CA THR A 14 24.17 -17.68 -21.82
C THR A 14 24.97 -18.88 -22.30
N VAL A 15 26.19 -19.06 -21.80
CA VAL A 15 27.05 -20.22 -22.12
C VAL A 15 26.50 -21.52 -21.52
N SER A 16 25.76 -21.44 -20.39
CA SER A 16 25.32 -22.60 -19.61
C SER A 16 23.85 -22.99 -19.82
N PHE A 17 23.01 -22.09 -20.37
CA PHE A 17 21.56 -22.27 -20.48
C PHE A 17 21.07 -22.09 -21.92
N SER A 18 19.95 -22.75 -22.27
CA SER A 18 19.26 -22.55 -23.55
C SER A 18 18.58 -21.18 -23.62
N ASN A 19 18.30 -20.67 -24.83
CA ASN A 19 17.60 -19.40 -25.02
C ASN A 19 16.24 -19.30 -24.28
N PRO A 20 15.35 -20.33 -24.34
CA PRO A 20 14.10 -20.30 -23.59
C PRO A 20 14.30 -20.24 -22.06
N GLU A 21 15.32 -20.90 -21.53
CA GLU A 21 15.67 -20.85 -20.11
C GLU A 21 16.17 -19.47 -19.70
N ILE A 22 16.96 -18.82 -20.56
CA ILE A 22 17.46 -17.46 -20.34
C ILE A 22 16.30 -16.45 -20.35
N GLU A 23 15.40 -16.55 -21.32
CA GLU A 23 14.22 -15.69 -21.42
C GLU A 23 13.31 -15.88 -20.21
N GLY A 24 13.07 -17.11 -19.76
CA GLY A 24 12.29 -17.39 -18.57
C GLY A 24 12.90 -16.81 -17.30
N LEU A 25 14.22 -16.88 -17.16
CA LEU A 25 14.94 -16.39 -15.99
C LEU A 25 15.03 -14.86 -15.96
N PHE A 26 15.49 -14.22 -17.05
CA PHE A 26 15.70 -12.78 -17.12
C PHE A 26 14.43 -12.01 -17.46
N GLY A 27 13.54 -12.57 -18.25
CA GLY A 27 12.23 -11.99 -18.55
C GLY A 27 11.38 -11.79 -17.30
N THR A 28 11.39 -12.76 -16.39
CA THR A 28 10.68 -12.70 -15.12
C THR A 28 11.26 -11.60 -14.21
N GLU A 29 12.58 -11.54 -14.10
CA GLU A 29 13.28 -10.51 -13.33
C GLU A 29 13.00 -9.11 -13.90
N ASP A 30 13.06 -8.93 -15.21
CA ASP A 30 12.80 -7.67 -15.89
C ASP A 30 11.34 -7.20 -15.68
N VAL A 31 10.39 -8.13 -15.74
CA VAL A 31 8.96 -7.85 -15.49
C VAL A 31 8.76 -7.34 -14.06
N TYR A 32 9.36 -8.00 -13.09
CA TYR A 32 9.26 -7.59 -11.69
C TYR A 32 9.92 -6.23 -11.43
N GLN A 33 11.11 -6.00 -11.97
CA GLN A 33 11.81 -4.72 -11.85
C GLN A 33 10.99 -3.59 -12.48
N GLN A 34 10.45 -3.81 -13.68
CA GLN A 34 9.64 -2.81 -14.37
C GLN A 34 8.36 -2.49 -13.57
N TYR A 35 7.70 -3.51 -13.06
CA TYR A 35 6.53 -3.32 -12.20
C TYR A 35 6.86 -2.49 -10.97
N THR A 36 7.95 -2.79 -10.29
CA THR A 36 8.38 -2.07 -9.09
C THR A 36 8.68 -0.59 -9.41
N LEU A 37 9.36 -0.32 -10.52
CA LEU A 37 9.65 1.04 -10.96
C LEU A 37 8.38 1.81 -11.31
N ASP A 38 7.47 1.19 -12.04
CA ASP A 38 6.19 1.81 -12.41
C ASP A 38 5.34 2.10 -11.17
N ARG A 39 5.32 1.18 -10.21
CA ARG A 39 4.63 1.37 -8.93
C ARG A 39 5.18 2.59 -8.18
N MET A 40 6.50 2.70 -8.08
CA MET A 40 7.15 3.84 -7.43
C MET A 40 6.82 5.16 -8.12
N ARG A 41 6.85 5.18 -9.45
CA ARG A 41 6.48 6.38 -10.23
C ARG A 41 5.06 6.82 -9.98
N ILE A 42 4.12 5.87 -9.91
CA ILE A 42 2.72 6.16 -9.63
C ILE A 42 2.57 6.74 -8.21
N LEU A 43 3.18 6.10 -7.21
CA LEU A 43 3.10 6.54 -5.82
C LEU A 43 3.72 7.94 -5.59
N GLU A 44 4.77 8.27 -6.33
CA GLU A 44 5.48 9.54 -6.22
C GLU A 44 4.90 10.66 -7.10
N ASN A 45 3.92 10.35 -7.93
CA ASN A 45 3.34 11.33 -8.85
C ASN A 45 2.38 12.28 -8.13
N ASN A 46 2.88 13.46 -7.78
CA ASN A 46 2.11 14.47 -7.05
C ASN A 46 0.97 15.11 -7.87
N ALA A 47 0.92 14.89 -9.19
CA ALA A 47 -0.18 15.36 -10.05
C ALA A 47 -1.44 14.50 -9.90
N LEU A 48 -1.34 13.32 -9.28
CA LEU A 48 -2.45 12.40 -9.07
C LEU A 48 -2.89 12.44 -7.61
N ASP A 49 -4.22 12.40 -7.37
CA ASP A 49 -4.75 12.14 -6.05
C ASP A 49 -4.67 10.64 -5.70
N ALA A 50 -4.99 10.29 -4.47
CA ALA A 50 -4.88 8.90 -4.02
C ALA A 50 -5.83 7.95 -4.77
N ALA A 51 -7.02 8.41 -5.15
CA ALA A 51 -7.98 7.63 -5.92
C ALA A 51 -7.44 7.32 -7.32
N ALA A 52 -6.83 8.31 -8.00
CA ALA A 52 -6.22 8.12 -9.31
C ALA A 52 -4.99 7.20 -9.22
N LYS A 53 -4.16 7.36 -8.20
CA LYS A 53 -3.04 6.46 -7.94
C LYS A 53 -3.51 5.02 -7.74
N ALA A 54 -4.55 4.81 -6.93
CA ALA A 54 -5.12 3.49 -6.70
C ALA A 54 -5.58 2.82 -7.99
N LYS A 55 -6.26 3.58 -8.86
CA LYS A 55 -6.71 3.11 -10.16
C LYS A 55 -5.54 2.71 -11.05
N GLN A 56 -4.50 3.53 -11.13
CA GLN A 56 -3.33 3.23 -11.95
C GLN A 56 -2.54 2.04 -11.40
N LEU A 57 -2.39 1.94 -10.07
CA LEU A 57 -1.75 0.80 -9.44
C LEU A 57 -2.49 -0.51 -9.73
N GLN A 58 -3.81 -0.49 -9.67
CA GLN A 58 -4.62 -1.66 -9.98
C GLN A 58 -4.52 -2.05 -11.46
N GLN A 59 -4.58 -1.08 -12.36
CA GLN A 59 -4.42 -1.31 -13.80
C GLN A 59 -3.03 -1.89 -14.11
N ARG A 60 -1.99 -1.36 -13.49
CA ARG A 60 -0.62 -1.86 -13.66
C ARG A 60 -0.46 -3.28 -13.13
N PHE A 61 -1.06 -3.59 -11.99
CA PHE A 61 -1.06 -4.94 -11.41
C PHE A 61 -1.73 -5.96 -12.33
N GLU A 62 -2.85 -5.59 -12.95
CA GLU A 62 -3.58 -6.43 -13.88
C GLU A 62 -2.81 -6.75 -15.17
N GLN A 63 -1.76 -5.99 -15.49
CA GLN A 63 -0.85 -6.26 -16.61
C GLN A 63 0.21 -7.32 -16.28
N LEU A 64 0.36 -7.70 -15.03
CA LEU A 64 1.26 -8.79 -14.65
C LEU A 64 0.75 -10.13 -15.13
N PRO A 65 1.64 -11.13 -15.37
CA PRO A 65 1.22 -12.49 -15.65
C PRO A 65 0.27 -13.00 -14.55
N LEU A 66 -0.74 -13.80 -14.93
CA LEU A 66 -1.79 -14.28 -14.00
C LEU A 66 -1.22 -15.02 -12.81
N GLU A 67 -0.18 -15.81 -13.00
CA GLU A 67 0.50 -16.51 -11.90
C GLU A 67 1.04 -15.55 -10.85
N TRP A 68 1.60 -14.43 -11.27
CA TRP A 68 2.10 -13.39 -10.37
C TRP A 68 0.98 -12.66 -9.66
N GLN A 69 -0.11 -12.38 -10.38
CA GLN A 69 -1.29 -11.77 -9.78
C GLN A 69 -1.84 -12.63 -8.64
N ASP A 70 -1.98 -13.93 -8.86
CA ASP A 70 -2.49 -14.85 -7.85
C ASP A 70 -1.60 -14.90 -6.59
N ASN A 71 -0.28 -14.90 -6.79
CA ASN A 71 0.68 -14.99 -5.69
C ASN A 71 0.87 -13.68 -4.92
N LEU A 72 0.76 -12.53 -5.59
CA LEU A 72 1.09 -11.23 -5.02
C LEU A 72 -0.12 -10.36 -4.66
N LYS A 73 -1.33 -10.78 -5.01
CA LYS A 73 -2.53 -9.97 -4.88
C LYS A 73 -2.72 -9.40 -3.47
N SER A 74 -2.75 -10.25 -2.47
CA SER A 74 -3.00 -9.84 -1.09
C SER A 74 -1.92 -8.92 -0.55
N LEU A 75 -0.66 -9.26 -0.80
CA LEU A 75 0.48 -8.46 -0.33
C LEU A 75 0.50 -7.08 -1.00
N THR A 76 0.35 -7.06 -2.32
CA THR A 76 0.37 -5.81 -3.10
C THR A 76 -0.80 -4.90 -2.72
N GLN A 77 -1.99 -5.45 -2.52
CA GLN A 77 -3.15 -4.67 -2.08
C GLN A 77 -2.91 -4.05 -0.71
N LEU A 78 -2.36 -4.80 0.25
CA LEU A 78 -2.05 -4.29 1.58
C LEU A 78 -1.00 -3.19 1.54
N GLU A 79 0.07 -3.37 0.78
CA GLU A 79 1.14 -2.38 0.64
C GLU A 79 0.62 -1.08 0.00
N ASN A 80 -0.14 -1.19 -1.07
CA ASN A 80 -0.71 -0.03 -1.75
C ASN A 80 -1.75 0.69 -0.88
N LEU A 81 -2.60 -0.07 -0.18
CA LEU A 81 -3.58 0.48 0.74
C LEU A 81 -2.90 1.27 1.86
N ALA A 82 -1.86 0.71 2.47
CA ALA A 82 -1.11 1.37 3.53
C ALA A 82 -0.41 2.65 3.04
N ALA A 83 0.26 2.58 1.89
CA ALA A 83 0.97 3.72 1.31
C ALA A 83 0.03 4.88 0.97
N LEU A 84 -1.08 4.59 0.31
CA LEU A 84 -2.04 5.63 -0.10
C LEU A 84 -2.83 6.19 1.09
N THR A 85 -3.18 5.36 2.06
CA THR A 85 -3.81 5.82 3.30
C THR A 85 -2.89 6.80 4.03
N GLN A 86 -1.60 6.50 4.11
CA GLN A 86 -0.63 7.39 4.74
C GLN A 86 -0.50 8.71 3.98
N GLN A 87 -0.46 8.67 2.64
CA GLN A 87 -0.42 9.88 1.83
C GLN A 87 -1.64 10.79 2.05
N ILE A 88 -2.83 10.20 2.16
CA ILE A 88 -4.07 10.96 2.45
C ILE A 88 -3.98 11.61 3.83
N LYS A 89 -3.54 10.88 4.84
CA LYS A 89 -3.37 11.39 6.21
C LYS A 89 -2.36 12.53 6.27
N ASP A 90 -1.22 12.38 5.60
CA ASP A 90 -0.16 13.39 5.61
C ASP A 90 -0.60 14.71 4.98
N ARG A 91 -1.54 14.67 4.03
CA ARG A 91 -2.10 15.84 3.37
C ARG A 91 -3.40 16.34 4.01
N ASN A 92 -3.88 15.69 5.05
CA ASN A 92 -5.21 15.93 5.62
C ASN A 92 -6.32 15.82 4.54
N GLY A 93 -6.22 14.79 3.71
CA GLY A 93 -7.17 14.54 2.64
C GLY A 93 -8.57 14.19 3.18
N SER A 94 -9.58 14.29 2.30
CA SER A 94 -10.98 14.08 2.67
C SER A 94 -11.34 12.61 2.89
N ALA A 95 -12.42 12.37 3.62
CA ALA A 95 -13.02 11.03 3.76
C ALA A 95 -13.46 10.47 2.40
N GLN A 96 -13.92 11.33 1.49
CA GLN A 96 -14.33 10.95 0.15
C GLN A 96 -13.14 10.44 -0.67
N GLU A 97 -12.01 11.11 -0.61
CA GLU A 97 -10.76 10.65 -1.27
C GLU A 97 -10.33 9.28 -0.75
N LEU A 98 -10.38 9.07 0.57
CA LEU A 98 -10.07 7.79 1.18
C LEU A 98 -11.00 6.68 0.69
N ARG A 99 -12.29 6.95 0.60
CA ARG A 99 -13.28 6.01 0.11
C ARG A 99 -13.07 5.64 -1.35
N GLU A 100 -12.86 6.62 -2.22
CA GLU A 100 -12.60 6.41 -3.64
C GLU A 100 -11.31 5.63 -3.87
N MET A 101 -10.26 5.95 -3.13
CA MET A 101 -9.01 5.20 -3.18
C MET A 101 -9.23 3.74 -2.81
N ARG A 102 -9.93 3.47 -1.71
CA ARG A 102 -10.24 2.12 -1.26
C ARG A 102 -11.08 1.34 -2.29
N GLN A 103 -12.12 1.98 -2.84
CA GLN A 103 -12.98 1.37 -3.87
C GLN A 103 -12.18 0.98 -5.11
N ASN A 104 -11.28 1.84 -5.57
CA ASN A 104 -10.44 1.58 -6.74
C ASN A 104 -9.41 0.48 -6.50
N LEU A 105 -8.96 0.32 -5.27
CA LEU A 105 -7.89 -0.61 -4.93
C LEU A 105 -8.40 -2.00 -4.51
N VAL A 106 -9.43 -2.05 -3.68
CA VAL A 106 -9.92 -3.28 -3.06
C VAL A 106 -11.39 -3.58 -3.31
N GLY A 107 -12.11 -2.68 -3.98
CA GLY A 107 -13.52 -2.84 -4.31
C GLY A 107 -14.48 -2.33 -3.23
N ALA A 108 -15.77 -2.26 -3.58
CA ALA A 108 -16.81 -1.68 -2.73
C ALA A 108 -17.04 -2.47 -1.44
N ALA A 109 -17.11 -3.79 -1.50
CA ALA A 109 -17.39 -4.63 -0.33
C ALA A 109 -16.29 -4.53 0.73
N ALA A 110 -15.02 -4.57 0.30
CA ALA A 110 -13.89 -4.40 1.22
C ALA A 110 -13.84 -2.98 1.79
N THR A 111 -14.18 -1.98 1.00
CA THR A 111 -14.27 -0.59 1.44
C THR A 111 -15.28 -0.41 2.55
N GLU A 112 -16.47 -1.00 2.42
CA GLU A 112 -17.49 -0.97 3.47
C GLU A 112 -17.01 -1.61 4.77
N ARG A 113 -16.29 -2.73 4.68
CA ARG A 113 -15.69 -3.39 5.86
C ARG A 113 -14.66 -2.52 6.53
N LEU A 114 -13.82 -1.85 5.76
CA LEU A 114 -12.81 -0.92 6.28
C LEU A 114 -13.45 0.29 6.96
N GLU A 115 -14.51 0.85 6.40
CA GLU A 115 -15.26 1.94 7.01
C GLU A 115 -15.90 1.51 8.34
N ALA A 116 -16.47 0.30 8.40
CA ALA A 116 -17.01 -0.26 9.64
C ALA A 116 -15.93 -0.44 10.71
N LEU A 117 -14.74 -0.90 10.32
CA LEU A 117 -13.59 -1.00 11.23
C LEU A 117 -13.13 0.37 11.73
N ASP A 118 -13.08 1.37 10.85
CA ASP A 118 -12.75 2.75 11.23
C ASP A 118 -13.74 3.29 12.25
N GLN A 119 -15.03 3.03 12.07
CA GLN A 119 -16.07 3.44 12.98
C GLN A 119 -15.92 2.76 14.35
N GLN A 120 -15.64 1.45 14.37
CA GLN A 120 -15.39 0.72 15.61
C GLN A 120 -14.17 1.26 16.36
N ARG A 121 -13.08 1.55 15.65
CA ARG A 121 -11.87 2.14 16.24
C ARG A 121 -12.13 3.52 16.79
N SER A 122 -12.88 4.35 16.10
CA SER A 122 -13.27 5.68 16.54
C SER A 122 -14.11 5.61 17.82
N THR A 123 -15.11 4.75 17.86
CA THR A 123 -15.96 4.53 19.04
C THR A 123 -15.15 4.03 20.22
N TRP A 124 -14.25 3.09 20.00
CA TRP A 124 -13.35 2.58 21.05
C TRP A 124 -12.44 3.68 21.59
N LYS A 125 -11.84 4.47 20.70
CA LYS A 125 -10.97 5.59 21.08
C LYS A 125 -11.72 6.61 21.93
N GLN A 126 -12.96 6.95 21.57
CA GLN A 126 -13.80 7.86 22.34
C GLN A 126 -14.11 7.31 23.71
N ARG A 127 -14.41 6.01 23.85
CA ARG A 127 -14.63 5.36 25.13
C ARG A 127 -13.40 5.40 26.02
N VAL A 128 -12.23 5.12 25.46
CA VAL A 128 -10.96 5.18 26.19
C VAL A 128 -10.69 6.60 26.68
N LEU A 129 -10.87 7.61 25.82
CA LEU A 129 -10.68 9.01 26.19
C LEU A 129 -11.67 9.46 27.28
N SER A 130 -12.94 9.06 27.19
CA SER A 130 -13.94 9.36 28.20
C SER A 130 -13.60 8.72 29.55
N TYR A 131 -13.14 7.48 29.55
CA TYR A 131 -12.68 6.78 30.74
C TYR A 131 -11.47 7.48 31.38
N LEU A 132 -10.49 7.86 30.58
CA LEU A 132 -9.29 8.56 31.08
C LEU A 132 -9.62 9.92 31.66
N ASN A 133 -10.52 10.67 31.02
CA ASN A 133 -11.01 11.95 31.55
C ASN A 133 -11.77 11.79 32.88
N ALA A 134 -12.66 10.81 32.95
CA ALA A 134 -13.39 10.51 34.19
C ALA A 134 -12.44 10.14 35.33
N ARG A 135 -11.46 9.29 35.04
CA ARG A 135 -10.41 8.90 36.00
C ARG A 135 -9.60 10.11 36.47
N LYS A 136 -9.19 10.98 35.53
CA LYS A 136 -8.46 12.20 35.87
C LYS A 136 -9.26 13.11 36.77
N MET A 137 -10.54 13.32 36.50
CA MET A 137 -11.43 14.14 37.34
C MET A 137 -11.57 13.58 38.75
N ILE A 138 -11.67 12.27 38.92
CA ILE A 138 -11.72 11.59 40.21
C ILE A 138 -10.43 11.81 41.00
N VAL A 139 -9.27 11.61 40.34
CA VAL A 139 -7.96 11.81 40.96
C VAL A 139 -7.77 13.27 41.39
N ASP A 140 -8.08 14.21 40.51
CA ASP A 140 -7.97 15.65 40.81
C ASP A 140 -8.91 16.07 41.95
N SER A 141 -10.12 15.53 42.02
CA SER A 141 -11.07 15.74 43.10
C SER A 141 -10.54 15.19 44.42
N ASN A 142 -9.97 14.00 44.45
CA ASN A 142 -9.37 13.41 45.65
C ASN A 142 -8.15 14.20 46.13
N LEU A 143 -7.31 14.69 45.22
CA LEU A 143 -6.17 15.54 45.56
C LEU A 143 -6.64 16.89 46.18
N SER A 144 -7.72 17.47 45.66
CA SER A 144 -8.28 18.70 46.15
C SER A 144 -8.93 18.52 47.55
N THR A 145 -9.46 17.35 47.89
CA THR A 145 -10.01 17.06 49.20
C THR A 145 -8.95 16.75 50.27
N VAL A 146 -7.77 16.35 49.88
CA VAL A 146 -6.63 16.05 50.77
C VAL A 146 -5.82 17.33 51.10
N ALA A 147 -5.90 18.30 50.20
CA ALA A 147 -5.27 19.60 50.42
C ALA A 147 -6.14 20.49 51.26
#